data_3c4b1e73caffc88d5b8d778e2fd1cc6b
#
_entry.id   3c4b1e73caffc88d5b8d778e2fd1cc6b
#
_cell.length_a   1.000
_cell.length_b   1.000
_cell.length_c   1.000
_cell.angle_alpha   90.00
_cell.angle_beta   90.00
_cell.angle_gamma   90.00
#
_symmetry.space_group_name_H-M   'P 1'
#
loop_
_entity.id
_entity.type
_entity.pdbx_description
1 polymer ?
#
loop_
_entity_poly.entity_id
_entity_poly.type
_entity_poly.pdbx_seq_one_letter_code
_entity_poly.pdbx_strand_id
1 'polypeptide(L)'
;GSDLGPLLALTAQPDIISFAGGLPAPITFPLKELEEVAVKVRQEDGAGAMQYGPSLGFMGLRETIAARMNRMYVPMGMTEISAKNIMIVTGSQQGLDITGRVFLDKDDVVLIESPSYLGAIGAFALEQPKFVEVPTDGEGMIPEELEKLIQTTERVKFIYVIPNYQNPTGICWSLERRRKLMELATKYEIPVFEDNPYGDLRFEGEEIAPLISMDPKHLVMYSGTFSKTLAPGMRLAWMVCNDDILAKMDLVKGSTDLHTPSVT
;
A
#
# COMPACT_ATOMS: atom_id res chain seq x y z
N GLY A 1 -14.20 16.91 7.54
CA GLY A 1 -13.79 16.03 8.62
C GLY A 1 -14.09 14.60 8.25
N SER A 2 -13.18 13.66 8.53
CA SER A 2 -13.44 12.26 8.20
C SER A 2 -14.54 11.70 9.10
N ASP A 3 -15.58 11.14 8.52
CA ASP A 3 -16.68 10.48 9.25
C ASP A 3 -16.26 9.13 9.87
N LEU A 4 -14.99 8.75 9.74
CA LEU A 4 -14.43 7.51 10.31
C LEU A 4 -14.36 7.52 11.85
N GLY A 5 -14.10 8.68 12.48
CA GLY A 5 -13.99 8.77 13.92
C GLY A 5 -15.27 8.34 14.66
N PRO A 6 -16.44 8.92 14.32
CA PRO A 6 -17.71 8.52 14.89
C PRO A 6 -18.07 7.04 14.63
N LEU A 7 -17.75 6.53 13.44
CA LEU A 7 -17.98 5.13 13.08
C LEU A 7 -17.14 4.18 13.94
N LEU A 8 -15.85 4.47 14.12
CA LEU A 8 -14.95 3.67 14.96
C LEU A 8 -15.37 3.72 16.44
N ALA A 9 -15.84 4.86 16.93
CA ALA A 9 -16.36 4.98 18.29
C ALA A 9 -17.63 4.13 18.50
N LEU A 10 -18.50 4.06 17.49
CA LEU A 10 -19.69 3.21 17.53
C LEU A 10 -19.31 1.72 17.55
N THR A 11 -18.35 1.30 16.73
CA THR A 11 -17.90 -0.10 16.63
C THR A 11 -17.13 -0.59 17.85
N ALA A 12 -16.70 0.32 18.73
CA ALA A 12 -16.02 -0.02 19.99
C ALA A 12 -16.98 -0.37 21.14
N GLN A 13 -18.30 -0.22 20.94
CA GLN A 13 -19.29 -0.56 21.97
C GLN A 13 -19.45 -2.08 22.11
N PRO A 14 -19.45 -2.63 23.36
CA PRO A 14 -19.38 -4.07 23.58
C PRO A 14 -20.63 -4.86 23.17
N ASP A 15 -21.75 -4.20 22.97
CA ASP A 15 -23.02 -4.75 22.52
C ASP A 15 -23.24 -4.71 21.01
N ILE A 16 -22.29 -4.15 20.27
CA ILE A 16 -22.33 -4.06 18.80
C ILE A 16 -21.47 -5.14 18.15
N ILE A 17 -22.10 -5.99 17.33
CA ILE A 17 -21.38 -6.89 16.41
C ILE A 17 -21.07 -6.10 15.13
N SER A 18 -19.80 -5.68 15.00
CA SER A 18 -19.39 -4.86 13.86
C SER A 18 -18.93 -5.70 12.67
N PHE A 19 -19.49 -5.41 11.50
CA PHE A 19 -19.01 -5.88 10.19
C PHE A 19 -18.25 -4.79 9.42
N ALA A 20 -17.99 -3.63 10.06
CA ALA A 20 -17.24 -2.52 9.51
C ALA A 20 -15.78 -2.52 10.01
N GLY A 21 -14.88 -1.89 9.25
CA GLY A 21 -13.51 -1.61 9.69
C GLY A 21 -12.47 -2.67 9.39
N GLY A 22 -12.82 -3.94 9.15
CA GLY A 22 -11.89 -5.00 8.75
C GLY A 22 -10.71 -5.18 9.73
N LEU A 23 -10.96 -5.07 11.04
CA LEU A 23 -9.94 -5.22 12.07
C LEU A 23 -9.55 -6.69 12.25
N PRO A 24 -8.24 -7.03 12.28
CA PRO A 24 -7.82 -8.38 12.64
C PRO A 24 -8.28 -8.77 14.04
N ALA A 25 -8.62 -10.04 14.23
CA ALA A 25 -9.05 -10.54 15.53
C ALA A 25 -7.88 -10.52 16.55
N PRO A 26 -8.01 -9.86 17.71
CA PRO A 26 -6.92 -9.72 18.68
C PRO A 26 -6.33 -11.06 19.16
N ILE A 27 -7.13 -12.13 19.16
CA ILE A 27 -6.70 -13.48 19.56
C ILE A 27 -5.65 -14.06 18.60
N THR A 28 -5.53 -13.53 17.38
CA THR A 28 -4.54 -14.00 16.39
C THR A 28 -3.20 -13.28 16.51
N PHE A 29 -3.07 -12.26 17.37
CA PHE A 29 -1.81 -11.56 17.50
C PHE A 29 -0.78 -12.45 18.22
N PRO A 30 0.44 -12.60 17.67
CA PRO A 30 1.49 -13.45 18.22
C PRO A 30 2.22 -12.74 19.38
N LEU A 31 1.49 -12.44 20.47
CA LEU A 31 2.00 -11.59 21.55
C LEU A 31 3.23 -12.19 22.25
N LYS A 32 3.26 -13.52 22.41
CA LYS A 32 4.39 -14.21 23.05
C LYS A 32 5.66 -14.11 22.20
N GLU A 33 5.53 -14.38 20.90
CA GLU A 33 6.64 -14.30 19.95
C GLU A 33 7.15 -12.86 19.82
N LEU A 34 6.25 -11.88 19.82
CA LEU A 34 6.62 -10.45 19.79
C LEU A 34 7.36 -10.04 21.07
N GLU A 35 6.97 -10.53 22.24
CA GLU A 35 7.67 -10.29 23.49
C GLU A 35 9.09 -10.89 23.46
N GLU A 36 9.22 -12.16 23.03
CA GLU A 36 10.52 -12.84 22.91
C GLU A 36 11.45 -12.09 21.95
N VAL A 37 10.96 -11.66 20.78
CA VAL A 37 11.73 -10.90 19.82
C VAL A 37 12.12 -9.53 20.36
N ALA A 38 11.22 -8.82 21.05
CA ALA A 38 11.52 -7.52 21.64
C ALA A 38 12.62 -7.61 22.73
N VAL A 39 12.62 -8.69 23.53
CA VAL A 39 13.70 -8.96 24.50
C VAL A 39 15.02 -9.21 23.78
N LYS A 40 15.00 -10.05 22.74
CA LYS A 40 16.18 -10.39 21.94
C LYS A 40 16.80 -9.14 21.29
N VAL A 41 16.02 -8.32 20.63
CA VAL A 41 16.49 -7.07 19.99
C VAL A 41 17.17 -6.16 21.02
N ARG A 42 16.57 -5.99 22.21
CA ARG A 42 17.17 -5.16 23.27
C ARG A 42 18.49 -5.71 23.81
N GLN A 43 18.65 -7.02 23.82
CA GLN A 43 19.88 -7.68 24.29
C GLN A 43 20.99 -7.62 23.23
N GLU A 44 20.66 -7.79 21.95
CA GLU A 44 21.64 -7.87 20.86
C GLU A 44 22.03 -6.48 20.30
N ASP A 45 21.09 -5.57 20.16
CA ASP A 45 21.28 -4.23 19.58
C ASP A 45 20.40 -3.15 20.21
N GLY A 46 20.22 -3.19 21.53
CA GLY A 46 19.33 -2.25 22.21
C GLY A 46 19.66 -0.78 22.00
N ALA A 47 20.94 -0.43 21.97
CA ALA A 47 21.40 0.93 21.74
C ALA A 47 21.15 1.37 20.29
N GLY A 48 21.41 0.50 19.30
CA GLY A 48 21.14 0.76 17.87
C GLY A 48 19.64 0.90 17.58
N ALA A 49 18.83 0.01 18.15
CA ALA A 49 17.38 0.04 17.96
C ALA A 49 16.71 1.30 18.55
N MET A 50 17.34 1.94 19.55
CA MET A 50 16.86 3.18 20.19
C MET A 50 17.43 4.45 19.57
N GLN A 51 18.38 4.35 18.65
CA GLN A 51 19.01 5.50 18.00
C GLN A 51 18.25 5.92 16.75
N TYR A 52 18.46 7.14 16.29
CA TYR A 52 17.99 7.58 14.97
C TYR A 52 18.55 6.67 13.86
N GLY A 53 17.68 6.32 12.92
CA GLY A 53 17.98 5.48 11.77
C GLY A 53 17.84 6.18 10.42
N PRO A 54 18.12 5.49 9.32
CA PRO A 54 17.92 6.03 7.98
C PRO A 54 16.41 6.24 7.68
N SER A 55 16.09 7.28 6.93
CA SER A 55 14.73 7.62 6.54
C SER A 55 14.04 6.50 5.74
N LEU A 56 14.78 5.81 4.89
CA LEU A 56 14.28 4.61 4.17
C LEU A 56 13.99 3.41 5.10
N GLY A 57 14.37 3.46 6.36
CA GLY A 57 14.13 2.42 7.36
C GLY A 57 15.29 1.43 7.52
N PHE A 58 15.15 0.56 8.51
CA PHE A 58 16.18 -0.41 8.92
C PHE A 58 16.56 -1.35 7.78
N MET A 59 17.88 -1.42 7.48
CA MET A 59 18.39 -2.15 6.32
C MET A 59 18.01 -3.63 6.33
N GLY A 60 18.18 -4.30 7.47
CA GLY A 60 17.88 -5.73 7.58
C GLY A 60 16.41 -6.07 7.30
N LEU A 61 15.47 -5.18 7.67
CA LEU A 61 14.06 -5.35 7.32
C LEU A 61 13.83 -5.17 5.82
N ARG A 62 14.46 -4.15 5.20
CA ARG A 62 14.37 -3.90 3.76
C ARG A 62 14.93 -5.08 2.94
N GLU A 63 16.08 -5.66 3.36
CA GLU A 63 16.66 -6.85 2.76
C GLU A 63 15.73 -8.07 2.89
N THR A 64 15.13 -8.27 4.06
CA THR A 64 14.16 -9.36 4.31
C THR A 64 12.92 -9.23 3.42
N ILE A 65 12.38 -8.02 3.28
CA ILE A 65 11.22 -7.75 2.41
C ILE A 65 11.60 -7.98 0.95
N ALA A 66 12.76 -7.49 0.49
CA ALA A 66 13.24 -7.70 -0.88
C ALA A 66 13.36 -9.20 -1.18
N ALA A 67 14.03 -9.95 -0.31
CA ALA A 67 14.19 -11.41 -0.47
C ALA A 67 12.84 -12.14 -0.51
N ARG A 68 11.88 -11.74 0.35
CA ARG A 68 10.52 -12.29 0.35
C ARG A 68 9.79 -12.00 -0.96
N MET A 69 9.75 -10.74 -1.40
CA MET A 69 9.06 -10.35 -2.63
C MET A 69 9.69 -11.01 -3.86
N ASN A 70 11.01 -11.06 -3.93
CA ASN A 70 11.71 -11.74 -5.02
C ASN A 70 11.36 -13.23 -5.09
N ARG A 71 11.36 -13.92 -3.94
CA ARG A 71 10.97 -15.34 -3.89
C ARG A 71 9.53 -15.57 -4.38
N MET A 72 8.61 -14.67 -4.05
CA MET A 72 7.20 -14.82 -4.42
C MET A 72 6.94 -14.37 -5.86
N TYR A 73 7.45 -13.22 -6.27
CA TYR A 73 6.97 -12.52 -7.46
C TYR A 73 7.92 -12.53 -8.65
N VAL A 74 9.23 -12.81 -8.49
CA VAL A 74 10.12 -12.99 -9.65
C VAL A 74 9.69 -14.16 -10.53
N PRO A 75 9.24 -15.32 -9.97
CA PRO A 75 8.67 -16.39 -10.78
C PRO A 75 7.39 -16.01 -11.54
N MET A 76 6.72 -14.94 -11.11
CA MET A 76 5.50 -14.39 -11.73
C MET A 76 5.78 -13.25 -12.73
N GLY A 77 7.05 -12.89 -12.94
CA GLY A 77 7.46 -11.86 -13.90
C GLY A 77 7.98 -10.56 -13.30
N MET A 78 8.01 -10.39 -11.97
CA MET A 78 8.58 -9.20 -11.34
C MET A 78 10.07 -9.09 -11.63
N THR A 79 10.55 -7.90 -11.98
CA THR A 79 11.98 -7.61 -11.99
C THR A 79 12.54 -7.74 -10.58
N GLU A 80 13.69 -8.39 -10.42
CA GLU A 80 14.33 -8.54 -9.12
C GLU A 80 14.61 -7.18 -8.49
N ILE A 81 14.24 -7.04 -7.21
CA ILE A 81 14.43 -5.83 -6.41
C ILE A 81 15.44 -6.07 -5.30
N SER A 82 16.03 -4.99 -4.82
CA SER A 82 16.94 -4.99 -3.66
C SER A 82 16.39 -4.09 -2.56
N ALA A 83 17.06 -4.08 -1.41
CA ALA A 83 16.74 -3.16 -0.33
C ALA A 83 16.74 -1.68 -0.76
N LYS A 84 17.45 -1.31 -1.84
CA LYS A 84 17.49 0.06 -2.36
C LYS A 84 16.14 0.53 -2.92
N ASN A 85 15.30 -0.40 -3.39
CA ASN A 85 14.00 -0.10 -3.97
C ASN A 85 12.88 -0.02 -2.92
N ILE A 86 13.20 -0.21 -1.62
CA ILE A 86 12.24 -0.34 -0.54
C ILE A 86 12.38 0.80 0.47
N MET A 87 11.24 1.40 0.82
CA MET A 87 11.10 2.31 1.96
C MET A 87 10.18 1.70 2.99
N ILE A 88 10.59 1.67 4.26
CA ILE A 88 9.72 1.34 5.40
C ILE A 88 8.92 2.59 5.76
N VAL A 89 7.62 2.41 5.95
CA VAL A 89 6.70 3.49 6.34
C VAL A 89 5.93 3.12 7.61
N THR A 90 5.50 4.13 8.33
CA THR A 90 4.75 3.98 9.59
C THR A 90 3.27 3.64 9.31
N GLY A 91 3.07 2.40 8.84
CA GLY A 91 1.83 1.89 8.26
C GLY A 91 1.61 2.39 6.83
N SER A 92 0.81 1.66 6.04
CA SER A 92 0.49 2.03 4.65
C SER A 92 -0.17 3.42 4.54
N GLN A 93 -0.84 3.89 5.60
CA GLN A 93 -1.42 5.24 5.63
C GLN A 93 -0.36 6.33 5.41
N GLN A 94 0.86 6.17 5.95
CA GLN A 94 1.96 7.07 5.67
C GLN A 94 2.45 6.96 4.23
N GLY A 95 2.47 5.75 3.66
CA GLY A 95 2.80 5.55 2.24
C GLY A 95 1.83 6.30 1.32
N LEU A 96 0.53 6.27 1.64
CA LEU A 96 -0.50 7.02 0.93
C LEU A 96 -0.28 8.55 1.09
N ASP A 97 -0.07 9.04 2.31
CA ASP A 97 0.16 10.48 2.58
C ASP A 97 1.39 11.00 1.83
N ILE A 98 2.52 10.29 1.90
CA ILE A 98 3.75 10.64 1.18
C ILE A 98 3.51 10.65 -0.34
N THR A 99 2.78 9.67 -0.87
CA THR A 99 2.45 9.62 -2.30
C THR A 99 1.60 10.83 -2.72
N GLY A 100 0.60 11.18 -1.93
CA GLY A 100 -0.18 12.39 -2.16
C GLY A 100 0.71 13.63 -2.28
N ARG A 101 1.58 13.85 -1.31
CA ARG A 101 2.51 15.00 -1.27
C ARG A 101 3.54 15.02 -2.41
N VAL A 102 3.93 13.86 -2.94
CA VAL A 102 4.89 13.78 -4.04
C VAL A 102 4.24 14.04 -5.39
N PHE A 103 3.00 13.58 -5.59
CA PHE A 103 2.37 13.56 -6.90
C PHE A 103 1.30 14.61 -7.13
N LEU A 104 0.66 15.11 -6.06
CA LEU A 104 -0.57 15.88 -6.19
C LEU A 104 -0.38 17.35 -5.85
N ASP A 105 -0.94 18.16 -6.70
CA ASP A 105 -1.29 19.57 -6.45
C ASP A 105 -2.81 19.71 -6.50
N LYS A 106 -3.30 20.85 -6.04
CA LYS A 106 -4.73 21.20 -6.14
C LYS A 106 -5.24 21.03 -7.56
N ASP A 107 -6.42 20.43 -7.69
CA ASP A 107 -7.11 20.12 -8.95
C ASP A 107 -6.43 19.06 -9.85
N ASP A 108 -5.35 18.41 -9.41
CA ASP A 108 -4.84 17.21 -10.06
C ASP A 108 -5.85 16.06 -9.90
N VAL A 109 -5.76 15.06 -10.76
CA VAL A 109 -6.73 13.97 -10.80
C VAL A 109 -6.09 12.65 -10.37
N VAL A 110 -6.78 11.95 -9.47
CA VAL A 110 -6.53 10.55 -9.13
C VAL A 110 -7.69 9.70 -9.67
N LEU A 111 -7.38 8.70 -10.50
CA LEU A 111 -8.36 7.70 -10.91
C LEU A 111 -8.48 6.63 -9.83
N ILE A 112 -9.69 6.37 -9.35
CA ILE A 112 -9.97 5.42 -8.26
C ILE A 112 -11.04 4.42 -8.63
N GLU A 113 -11.08 3.28 -7.94
CA GLU A 113 -12.20 2.32 -8.03
C GLU A 113 -13.49 2.93 -7.46
N SER A 114 -14.64 2.46 -7.92
CA SER A 114 -15.95 2.86 -7.39
C SER A 114 -16.68 1.64 -6.84
N PRO A 115 -16.85 1.52 -5.51
CA PRO A 115 -16.30 2.35 -4.43
C PRO A 115 -14.80 2.12 -4.17
N SER A 116 -14.16 3.00 -3.38
CA SER A 116 -12.74 2.92 -3.05
C SER A 116 -12.48 3.05 -1.55
N TYR A 117 -11.23 2.82 -1.13
CA TYR A 117 -10.82 2.84 0.27
C TYR A 117 -10.80 4.27 0.83
N LEU A 118 -11.60 4.50 1.88
CA LEU A 118 -11.73 5.81 2.51
C LEU A 118 -10.42 6.36 3.10
N GLY A 119 -9.53 5.47 3.56
CA GLY A 119 -8.22 5.87 4.09
C GLY A 119 -7.31 6.47 3.03
N ALA A 120 -7.35 5.94 1.79
CA ALA A 120 -6.60 6.50 0.67
C ALA A 120 -7.20 7.84 0.22
N ILE A 121 -8.53 7.89 0.05
CA ILE A 121 -9.24 9.15 -0.27
C ILE A 121 -8.90 10.22 0.77
N GLY A 122 -8.93 9.88 2.07
CA GLY A 122 -8.62 10.81 3.15
C GLY A 122 -7.17 11.31 3.13
N ALA A 123 -6.21 10.44 2.83
CA ALA A 123 -4.80 10.82 2.71
C ALA A 123 -4.57 11.78 1.53
N PHE A 124 -5.06 11.41 0.34
CA PHE A 124 -4.88 12.22 -0.86
C PHE A 124 -5.65 13.55 -0.81
N ALA A 125 -6.81 13.59 -0.13
CA ALA A 125 -7.64 14.79 -0.04
C ALA A 125 -6.93 16.00 0.61
N LEU A 126 -5.83 15.79 1.34
CA LEU A 126 -5.03 16.87 1.93
C LEU A 126 -4.43 17.77 0.85
N GLU A 127 -4.10 17.23 -0.31
CA GLU A 127 -3.55 17.95 -1.47
C GLU A 127 -4.65 18.50 -2.39
N GLN A 128 -5.93 18.34 -2.05
CA GLN A 128 -7.10 18.86 -2.75
C GLN A 128 -7.21 18.40 -4.22
N PRO A 129 -6.93 17.11 -4.54
CA PRO A 129 -7.14 16.60 -5.88
C PRO A 129 -8.63 16.40 -6.18
N LYS A 130 -8.93 16.13 -7.45
CA LYS A 130 -10.21 15.58 -7.89
C LYS A 130 -10.11 14.06 -7.97
N PHE A 131 -11.06 13.37 -7.38
CA PHE A 131 -11.21 11.93 -7.54
C PHE A 131 -12.15 11.65 -8.70
N VAL A 132 -11.69 10.89 -9.68
CA VAL A 132 -12.51 10.44 -10.80
C VAL A 132 -12.69 8.95 -10.67
N GLU A 133 -13.93 8.54 -10.47
CA GLU A 133 -14.30 7.15 -10.28
C GLU A 133 -14.31 6.41 -11.62
N VAL A 134 -13.59 5.31 -11.69
CA VAL A 134 -13.61 4.39 -12.83
C VAL A 134 -14.67 3.34 -12.55
N PRO A 135 -15.65 3.12 -13.44
CA PRO A 135 -16.63 2.05 -13.28
C PRO A 135 -15.95 0.68 -13.07
N THR A 136 -16.53 -0.11 -12.17
CA THR A 136 -16.03 -1.45 -11.81
C THR A 136 -17.10 -2.51 -12.05
N ASP A 137 -16.66 -3.74 -12.26
CA ASP A 137 -17.51 -4.94 -12.30
C ASP A 137 -16.97 -6.01 -11.33
N GLY A 138 -17.40 -7.27 -11.47
CA GLY A 138 -16.95 -8.37 -10.63
C GLY A 138 -15.46 -8.71 -10.72
N GLU A 139 -14.71 -8.11 -11.65
CA GLU A 139 -13.28 -8.33 -11.85
C GLU A 139 -12.43 -7.07 -11.62
N GLY A 140 -13.01 -5.94 -11.21
CA GLY A 140 -12.32 -4.67 -10.95
C GLY A 140 -12.66 -3.55 -11.95
N MET A 141 -11.77 -2.57 -12.13
CA MET A 141 -11.98 -1.47 -13.09
C MET A 141 -12.22 -1.99 -14.51
N ILE A 142 -13.23 -1.46 -15.20
CA ILE A 142 -13.55 -1.80 -16.60
C ILE A 142 -12.52 -1.10 -17.50
N PRO A 143 -11.72 -1.84 -18.30
CA PRO A 143 -10.60 -1.28 -19.05
C PRO A 143 -11.02 -0.22 -20.09
N GLU A 144 -12.13 -0.43 -20.76
CA GLU A 144 -12.66 0.49 -21.77
C GLU A 144 -13.06 1.84 -21.15
N GLU A 145 -13.66 1.80 -19.96
CA GLU A 145 -14.03 3.01 -19.22
C GLU A 145 -12.78 3.70 -18.65
N LEU A 146 -11.79 2.93 -18.17
CA LEU A 146 -10.52 3.48 -17.74
C LEU A 146 -9.80 4.19 -18.87
N GLU A 147 -9.69 3.56 -20.06
CA GLU A 147 -9.03 4.17 -21.22
C GLU A 147 -9.72 5.45 -21.65
N LYS A 148 -11.05 5.44 -21.71
CA LYS A 148 -11.86 6.63 -22.04
C LYS A 148 -11.60 7.77 -21.06
N LEU A 149 -11.59 7.48 -19.74
CA LEU A 149 -11.32 8.49 -18.72
C LEU A 149 -9.89 9.04 -18.82
N ILE A 150 -8.89 8.19 -19.09
CA ILE A 150 -7.50 8.62 -19.34
C ILE A 150 -7.44 9.60 -20.51
N GLN A 151 -8.17 9.33 -21.60
CA GLN A 151 -8.16 10.16 -22.81
C GLN A 151 -8.92 11.48 -22.67
N THR A 152 -9.92 11.53 -21.79
CA THR A 152 -10.83 12.69 -21.67
C THR A 152 -10.60 13.51 -20.41
N THR A 153 -9.73 13.06 -19.51
CA THR A 153 -9.46 13.74 -18.24
C THR A 153 -8.06 14.35 -18.26
N GLU A 154 -8.00 15.65 -18.05
CA GLU A 154 -6.72 16.35 -17.91
C GLU A 154 -6.12 16.15 -16.52
N ARG A 155 -4.79 16.27 -16.41
CA ARG A 155 -4.03 16.28 -15.14
C ARG A 155 -4.14 14.98 -14.32
N VAL A 156 -4.39 13.84 -14.98
CA VAL A 156 -4.31 12.53 -14.32
C VAL A 156 -2.88 12.28 -13.84
N LYS A 157 -2.70 12.06 -12.53
CA LYS A 157 -1.38 11.86 -11.91
C LYS A 157 -1.07 10.40 -11.66
N PHE A 158 -2.03 9.64 -11.18
CA PHE A 158 -1.90 8.20 -11.00
C PHE A 158 -3.26 7.52 -10.88
N ILE A 159 -3.24 6.19 -10.98
CA ILE A 159 -4.38 5.30 -10.75
C ILE A 159 -4.15 4.62 -9.40
N TYR A 160 -5.13 4.67 -8.49
CA TYR A 160 -5.11 3.96 -7.20
C TYR A 160 -6.00 2.73 -7.24
N VAL A 161 -5.45 1.56 -6.91
CA VAL A 161 -6.18 0.27 -6.95
C VAL A 161 -5.81 -0.65 -5.80
N ILE A 162 -6.76 -1.51 -5.40
CA ILE A 162 -6.56 -2.63 -4.48
C ILE A 162 -6.92 -3.93 -5.23
N PRO A 163 -5.99 -4.56 -5.97
CA PRO A 163 -6.33 -5.70 -6.84
C PRO A 163 -6.65 -7.00 -6.09
N ASN A 164 -6.30 -7.09 -4.80
CA ASN A 164 -6.55 -8.27 -3.98
C ASN A 164 -7.57 -7.95 -2.88
N TYR A 165 -8.75 -8.58 -2.95
CA TYR A 165 -9.79 -8.45 -1.91
C TYR A 165 -10.11 -7.00 -1.58
N GLN A 166 -10.47 -6.25 -2.60
CA GLN A 166 -10.69 -4.81 -2.60
C GLN A 166 -11.55 -4.35 -1.41
N ASN A 167 -11.13 -3.27 -0.79
CA ASN A 167 -11.89 -2.63 0.27
C ASN A 167 -12.69 -1.44 -0.29
N PRO A 168 -14.06 -1.49 -0.29
CA PRO A 168 -14.88 -2.40 0.54
C PRO A 168 -15.53 -3.58 -0.20
N THR A 169 -15.29 -3.81 -1.49
CA THR A 169 -16.08 -4.74 -2.31
C THR A 169 -15.72 -6.22 -2.11
N GLY A 170 -14.51 -6.52 -1.64
CA GLY A 170 -13.97 -7.88 -1.57
C GLY A 170 -13.56 -8.48 -2.92
N ILE A 171 -13.67 -7.74 -4.01
CA ILE A 171 -13.32 -8.21 -5.36
C ILE A 171 -11.83 -8.48 -5.44
N CYS A 172 -11.46 -9.61 -6.06
CA CYS A 172 -10.10 -9.96 -6.42
C CYS A 172 -9.98 -9.92 -7.94
N TRP A 173 -9.12 -9.05 -8.47
CA TRP A 173 -8.97 -8.86 -9.91
C TRP A 173 -8.38 -10.09 -10.57
N SER A 174 -8.92 -10.50 -11.71
CA SER A 174 -8.36 -11.55 -12.54
C SER A 174 -6.99 -11.14 -13.10
N LEU A 175 -6.17 -12.15 -13.48
CA LEU A 175 -4.88 -11.89 -14.11
C LEU A 175 -5.04 -11.10 -15.41
N GLU A 176 -6.09 -11.37 -16.18
CA GLU A 176 -6.37 -10.66 -17.43
C GLU A 176 -6.69 -9.19 -17.16
N ARG A 177 -7.50 -8.90 -16.14
CA ARG A 177 -7.85 -7.53 -15.76
C ARG A 177 -6.60 -6.74 -15.34
N ARG A 178 -5.69 -7.36 -14.57
CA ARG A 178 -4.41 -6.76 -14.18
C ARG A 178 -3.53 -6.44 -15.39
N ARG A 179 -3.44 -7.36 -16.36
CA ARG A 179 -2.70 -7.14 -17.61
C ARG A 179 -3.27 -5.97 -18.40
N LYS A 180 -4.58 -5.89 -18.53
CA LYS A 180 -5.24 -4.77 -19.23
C LYS A 180 -4.98 -3.42 -18.58
N LEU A 181 -5.04 -3.35 -17.25
CA LEU A 181 -4.65 -2.13 -16.54
C LEU A 181 -3.21 -1.73 -16.86
N MET A 182 -2.26 -2.67 -16.76
CA MET A 182 -0.85 -2.39 -16.98
C MET A 182 -0.53 -2.07 -18.45
N GLU A 183 -1.24 -2.66 -19.42
CA GLU A 183 -1.17 -2.26 -20.83
C GLU A 183 -1.55 -0.77 -21.02
N LEU A 184 -2.66 -0.33 -20.39
CA LEU A 184 -3.11 1.05 -20.44
C LEU A 184 -2.15 1.99 -19.69
N ALA A 185 -1.75 1.65 -18.48
CA ALA A 185 -0.79 2.43 -17.69
C ALA A 185 0.54 2.62 -18.46
N THR A 186 1.05 1.55 -19.07
CA THR A 186 2.26 1.58 -19.89
C THR A 186 2.10 2.43 -21.17
N LYS A 187 0.94 2.30 -21.85
CA LYS A 187 0.63 3.05 -23.09
C LYS A 187 0.56 4.55 -22.85
N TYR A 188 -0.06 4.96 -21.76
CA TYR A 188 -0.28 6.37 -21.43
C TYR A 188 0.73 6.93 -20.43
N GLU A 189 1.69 6.11 -19.97
CA GLU A 189 2.73 6.47 -19.00
C GLU A 189 2.18 7.02 -17.67
N ILE A 190 1.09 6.42 -17.19
CA ILE A 190 0.44 6.83 -15.95
C ILE A 190 0.91 5.93 -14.80
N PRO A 191 1.47 6.50 -13.72
CA PRO A 191 1.80 5.73 -12.52
C PRO A 191 0.59 5.02 -11.92
N VAL A 192 0.83 3.86 -11.29
CA VAL A 192 -0.19 3.08 -10.60
C VAL A 192 0.22 2.90 -9.14
N PHE A 193 -0.65 3.26 -8.22
CA PHE A 193 -0.50 2.87 -6.82
C PHE A 193 -1.22 1.54 -6.60
N GLU A 194 -0.44 0.47 -6.43
CA GLU A 194 -0.94 -0.86 -6.08
C GLU A 194 -0.93 -1.03 -4.56
N ASP A 195 -2.08 -0.91 -3.92
CA ASP A 195 -2.24 -1.15 -2.49
C ASP A 195 -2.59 -2.62 -2.24
N ASN A 196 -1.71 -3.35 -1.55
CA ASN A 196 -1.84 -4.80 -1.35
C ASN A 196 -1.84 -5.20 0.13
N PRO A 197 -2.84 -4.79 0.92
CA PRO A 197 -2.92 -5.16 2.33
C PRO A 197 -3.41 -6.59 2.57
N TYR A 198 -4.08 -7.22 1.59
CA TYR A 198 -4.80 -8.48 1.78
C TYR A 198 -4.26 -9.64 0.94
N GLY A 199 -3.29 -9.44 0.07
CA GLY A 199 -2.79 -10.47 -0.84
C GLY A 199 -2.33 -11.76 -0.15
N ASP A 200 -1.74 -11.62 1.04
CA ASP A 200 -1.26 -12.73 1.86
C ASP A 200 -2.40 -13.50 2.59
N LEU A 201 -3.64 -13.00 2.56
CA LEU A 201 -4.80 -13.58 3.28
C LEU A 201 -5.68 -14.45 2.38
N ARG A 202 -5.11 -15.10 1.39
CA ARG A 202 -5.84 -16.00 0.49
C ARG A 202 -6.24 -17.29 1.22
N PHE A 203 -7.54 -17.63 1.20
CA PHE A 203 -8.07 -18.87 1.76
C PHE A 203 -8.25 -19.96 0.72
N GLU A 204 -8.56 -19.58 -0.53
CA GLU A 204 -8.82 -20.49 -1.64
C GLU A 204 -8.22 -19.96 -2.95
N GLY A 205 -7.95 -20.84 -3.89
CA GLY A 205 -7.43 -20.54 -5.22
C GLY A 205 -5.90 -20.30 -5.24
N GLU A 206 -5.40 -19.93 -6.41
CA GLU A 206 -3.98 -19.68 -6.68
C GLU A 206 -3.64 -18.20 -6.44
N GLU A 207 -2.39 -17.93 -6.09
CA GLU A 207 -1.89 -16.56 -6.02
C GLU A 207 -1.86 -15.93 -7.42
N ILE A 208 -2.36 -14.69 -7.53
CA ILE A 208 -2.38 -13.96 -8.80
C ILE A 208 -1.24 -12.94 -8.78
N ALA A 209 -0.44 -12.94 -9.85
CA ALA A 209 0.68 -12.02 -10.01
C ALA A 209 0.26 -10.56 -9.75
N PRO A 210 0.96 -9.83 -8.85
CA PRO A 210 0.67 -8.42 -8.59
C PRO A 210 1.00 -7.55 -9.80
N LEU A 211 0.48 -6.33 -9.85
CA LEU A 211 0.70 -5.40 -10.96
C LEU A 211 2.19 -5.10 -11.17
N ILE A 212 2.95 -4.98 -10.08
CA ILE A 212 4.41 -4.77 -10.14
C ILE A 212 5.15 -5.88 -10.91
N SER A 213 4.56 -7.09 -11.03
CA SER A 213 5.12 -8.19 -11.82
C SER A 213 4.95 -8.04 -13.33
N MET A 214 4.16 -7.08 -13.78
CA MET A 214 3.84 -6.83 -15.19
C MET A 214 4.19 -5.41 -15.61
N ASP A 215 5.13 -4.77 -14.91
CA ASP A 215 5.48 -3.35 -15.06
C ASP A 215 6.82 -3.15 -15.77
N PRO A 216 6.85 -3.09 -17.12
CA PRO A 216 8.08 -2.95 -17.88
C PRO A 216 8.66 -1.53 -17.83
N LYS A 217 7.90 -0.53 -17.36
CA LYS A 217 8.32 0.88 -17.29
C LYS A 217 8.54 1.38 -15.87
N HIS A 218 8.43 0.49 -14.85
CA HIS A 218 8.58 0.85 -13.43
C HIS A 218 7.64 1.98 -12.98
N LEU A 219 6.38 1.91 -13.43
CA LEU A 219 5.31 2.86 -13.10
C LEU A 219 4.56 2.50 -11.81
N VAL A 220 4.69 1.24 -11.33
CA VAL A 220 3.97 0.79 -10.15
C VAL A 220 4.68 1.23 -8.88
N MET A 221 3.92 1.90 -8.02
CA MET A 221 4.22 2.13 -6.61
C MET A 221 3.49 1.06 -5.80
N TYR A 222 4.20 0.02 -5.36
CA TYR A 222 3.61 -1.07 -4.60
C TYR A 222 3.64 -0.77 -3.11
N SER A 223 2.50 -0.95 -2.43
CA SER A 223 2.36 -0.82 -0.98
C SER A 223 2.02 -2.16 -0.35
N GLY A 224 2.86 -2.63 0.57
CA GLY A 224 2.60 -3.79 1.41
C GLY A 224 2.56 -3.44 2.89
N THR A 225 1.88 -4.23 3.71
CA THR A 225 1.72 -3.94 5.14
C THR A 225 1.77 -5.19 6.01
N PHE A 226 2.28 -5.03 7.24
CA PHE A 226 2.21 -6.04 8.29
C PHE A 226 0.91 -5.95 9.12
N SER A 227 0.05 -4.97 8.84
CA SER A 227 -1.16 -4.74 9.63
C SER A 227 -2.16 -5.90 9.58
N LYS A 228 -2.16 -6.70 8.52
CA LYS A 228 -3.11 -7.81 8.34
C LYS A 228 -2.47 -9.18 8.55
N THR A 229 -1.16 -9.28 8.51
CA THR A 229 -0.40 -10.53 8.63
C THR A 229 0.34 -10.68 9.97
N LEU A 230 0.57 -9.57 10.70
CA LEU A 230 1.24 -9.59 12.00
C LEU A 230 0.36 -8.90 13.04
N ALA A 231 0.39 -7.58 13.10
CA ALA A 231 -0.44 -6.78 14.01
C ALA A 231 -0.53 -5.32 13.53
N PRO A 232 -1.73 -4.72 13.44
CA PRO A 232 -1.87 -3.36 12.95
C PRO A 232 -1.25 -2.32 13.88
N GLY A 233 -1.16 -2.60 15.18
CA GLY A 233 -0.56 -1.72 16.20
C GLY A 233 0.95 -1.52 16.04
N MET A 234 1.67 -2.41 15.35
CA MET A 234 3.10 -2.27 15.06
C MET A 234 3.39 -1.09 14.12
N ARG A 235 2.40 -0.64 13.38
CA ARG A 235 2.54 0.45 12.42
C ARG A 235 3.68 0.25 11.41
N LEU A 236 3.82 -0.97 10.87
CA LEU A 236 4.83 -1.32 9.87
C LEU A 236 4.20 -1.61 8.50
N ALA A 237 4.76 -0.96 7.50
CA ALA A 237 4.44 -1.19 6.09
C ALA A 237 5.65 -0.83 5.22
N TRP A 238 5.57 -1.11 3.93
CA TRP A 238 6.64 -0.77 2.99
C TRP A 238 6.11 -0.31 1.65
N MET A 239 6.90 0.51 0.98
CA MET A 239 6.70 0.92 -0.41
C MET A 239 7.82 0.35 -1.27
N VAL A 240 7.48 -0.06 -2.49
CA VAL A 240 8.45 -0.39 -3.55
C VAL A 240 8.18 0.52 -4.74
N CYS A 241 9.19 1.28 -5.15
CA CYS A 241 9.08 2.23 -6.25
C CYS A 241 10.39 2.22 -7.06
N ASN A 242 10.36 2.85 -8.24
CA ASN A 242 11.59 3.20 -8.93
C ASN A 242 12.42 4.23 -8.14
N ASP A 243 13.69 4.36 -8.50
CA ASP A 243 14.66 5.17 -7.74
C ASP A 243 14.28 6.66 -7.70
N ASP A 244 13.71 7.21 -8.79
CA ASP A 244 13.35 8.64 -8.86
C ASP A 244 12.16 8.97 -7.95
N ILE A 245 11.14 8.12 -7.93
CA ILE A 245 9.98 8.26 -7.05
C ILE A 245 10.42 8.06 -5.61
N LEU A 246 11.20 7.02 -5.34
CA LEU A 246 11.67 6.69 -4.00
C LEU A 246 12.50 7.82 -3.39
N ALA A 247 13.38 8.46 -4.17
CA ALA A 247 14.18 9.59 -3.72
C ALA A 247 13.31 10.79 -3.29
N LYS A 248 12.23 11.07 -4.01
CA LYS A 248 11.27 12.14 -3.64
C LYS A 248 10.46 11.77 -2.38
N MET A 249 10.03 10.52 -2.29
CA MET A 249 9.33 10.03 -1.10
C MET A 249 10.21 10.07 0.13
N ASP A 250 11.51 9.78 0.00
CA ASP A 250 12.51 9.82 1.07
C ASP A 250 12.66 11.26 1.64
N LEU A 251 12.70 12.27 0.78
CA LEU A 251 12.72 13.67 1.21
C LEU A 251 11.48 14.05 2.02
N VAL A 252 10.29 13.63 1.58
CA VAL A 252 9.03 13.89 2.29
C VAL A 252 9.03 13.16 3.62
N LYS A 253 9.41 11.87 3.65
CA LYS A 253 9.47 11.09 4.89
C LYS A 253 10.45 11.67 5.89
N GLY A 254 11.65 12.03 5.47
CA GLY A 254 12.65 12.67 6.30
C GLY A 254 12.16 13.98 6.93
N SER A 255 11.28 14.71 6.23
CA SER A 255 10.66 15.95 6.74
C SER A 255 9.42 15.71 7.60
N THR A 256 8.83 14.50 7.58
CA THR A 256 7.59 14.19 8.30
C THR A 256 7.86 13.55 9.66
N ASP A 257 8.60 12.44 9.71
CA ASP A 257 8.86 11.68 10.94
C ASP A 257 10.31 11.23 11.08
N LEU A 258 11.22 11.67 10.20
CA LEU A 258 12.61 11.26 10.05
C LEU A 258 12.73 9.81 9.57
N HIS A 259 12.22 8.86 10.32
CA HIS A 259 12.20 7.43 9.98
C HIS A 259 11.14 6.68 10.79
N THR A 260 10.73 5.52 10.32
CA THR A 260 9.90 4.59 11.10
C THR A 260 10.73 4.02 12.25
N PRO A 261 10.19 3.89 13.48
CA PRO A 261 10.94 3.39 14.62
C PRO A 261 11.62 2.05 14.35
N SER A 262 12.92 1.95 14.66
CA SER A 262 13.70 0.73 14.43
C SER A 262 13.44 -0.36 15.49
N VAL A 263 12.79 0.00 16.60
CA VAL A 263 12.43 -0.92 17.70
C VAL A 263 11.17 -1.74 17.42
N THR A 264 10.40 -1.37 16.40
CA THR A 264 9.22 -2.10 15.93
C THR A 264 9.57 -2.96 14.71
#